data_d4703f8caf084cdb122638ae871321bd
#
_entry.id   d4703f8caf084cdb122638ae871321bd
#
_cell.length_a   1.000
_cell.length_b   1.000
_cell.length_c   1.000
_cell.angle_alpha   90.00
_cell.angle_beta   90.00
_cell.angle_gamma   90.00
#
_symmetry.space_group_name_H-M   'P 1'
#
loop_
_entity.id
_entity.type
_entity.pdbx_description
1 polymer ?
#
loop_
_entity_poly.entity_id
_entity_poly.type
_entity_poly.pdbx_seq_one_letter_code
_entity_poly.pdbx_strand_id
1 'polypeptide(L)'
;MKKKFSMLLALVALAWSAQAGNYKITVNFPDASQAGKKAYLTSFDTGSRLDSAIVKGKRATFQGTVEGSCFITLSVGADRCSMVLEDGNVQVDWSSMMATGAPLNEALNKFGDEMQRAKTSEEYFALLLEFYKQNRENALGVYAYYSYLMGQDYSLAQLDSALSAAPASYRAMKRFQGMVASAQARERTAVGQMMTDFTVKGDDGHEYKLSDYVGKGAYTLVDFWASWCGPCRREIPKIKKYFEEFNGKGMTFLGVAVWDNPADTRKAMKAMSLPWPVIVGDKKIKEPTDIYGINGIPHIIIFDPKGRIVSRGLLGDELAAKIHELMGE
;
A
#
# COMPACT_ATOMS: atom_id res chain seq x y z
N MET A 1 -54.32 0.52 42.16
CA MET A 1 -53.40 -0.51 41.64
C MET A 1 -53.29 -0.35 40.14
N LYS A 2 -52.24 0.30 39.64
CA LYS A 2 -51.98 0.47 38.18
C LYS A 2 -50.84 -0.45 37.81
N LYS A 3 -51.09 -1.52 37.03
CA LYS A 3 -50.10 -2.43 36.50
C LYS A 3 -49.39 -1.74 35.34
N LYS A 4 -48.07 -1.51 35.47
CA LYS A 4 -47.21 -1.10 34.37
C LYS A 4 -46.84 -2.36 33.52
N PHE A 5 -47.29 -2.36 32.28
CA PHE A 5 -46.85 -3.32 31.28
C PHE A 5 -45.51 -2.81 30.71
N SER A 6 -44.42 -3.45 31.09
CA SER A 6 -43.13 -3.25 30.44
C SER A 6 -43.06 -4.13 29.19
N MET A 7 -43.15 -3.50 28.04
CA MET A 7 -42.95 -4.15 26.73
C MET A 7 -41.46 -4.26 26.48
N LEU A 8 -40.91 -5.44 26.68
CA LEU A 8 -39.54 -5.79 26.33
C LEU A 8 -39.50 -5.93 24.80
N LEU A 9 -38.95 -4.92 24.09
CA LEU A 9 -38.56 -5.07 22.69
C LEU A 9 -37.31 -5.97 22.64
N ALA A 10 -37.51 -7.23 22.30
CA ALA A 10 -36.40 -8.11 21.90
C ALA A 10 -35.93 -7.69 20.53
N LEU A 11 -34.82 -6.97 20.47
CA LEU A 11 -34.01 -6.79 19.25
C LEU A 11 -33.48 -8.18 18.85
N VAL A 12 -34.18 -8.84 17.94
CA VAL A 12 -33.63 -10.00 17.22
C VAL A 12 -32.58 -9.43 16.25
N ALA A 13 -31.34 -9.41 16.70
CA ALA A 13 -30.21 -9.27 15.80
C ALA A 13 -30.19 -10.53 14.90
N LEU A 14 -30.72 -10.42 13.70
CA LEU A 14 -30.48 -11.39 12.64
C LEU A 14 -28.98 -11.29 12.30
N ALA A 15 -28.17 -12.05 13.06
CA ALA A 15 -26.83 -12.41 12.61
C ALA A 15 -27.05 -13.27 11.35
N TRP A 16 -26.78 -12.69 10.19
CA TRP A 16 -26.52 -13.50 9.01
C TRP A 16 -25.28 -14.32 9.32
N SER A 17 -25.49 -15.57 9.74
CA SER A 17 -24.43 -16.55 9.77
C SER A 17 -24.04 -16.78 8.30
N ALA A 18 -22.92 -16.22 7.87
CA ALA A 18 -22.31 -16.61 6.62
C ALA A 18 -22.09 -18.12 6.71
N GLN A 19 -22.86 -18.88 5.94
CA GLN A 19 -22.74 -20.33 5.92
C GLN A 19 -21.37 -20.66 5.35
N ALA A 20 -20.57 -21.43 6.09
CA ALA A 20 -19.25 -21.86 5.62
C ALA A 20 -19.41 -22.70 4.35
N GLY A 21 -18.87 -22.23 3.25
CA GLY A 21 -18.78 -22.94 1.98
C GLY A 21 -17.51 -23.78 1.88
N ASN A 22 -17.48 -24.75 0.97
CA ASN A 22 -16.30 -25.55 0.69
C ASN A 22 -15.66 -25.11 -0.62
N TYR A 23 -14.42 -24.69 -0.57
CA TYR A 23 -13.67 -24.34 -1.78
C TYR A 23 -12.75 -25.49 -2.22
N LYS A 24 -12.58 -25.60 -3.53
CA LYS A 24 -11.51 -26.37 -4.16
C LYS A 24 -10.90 -25.53 -5.29
N ILE A 25 -9.63 -25.17 -5.15
CA ILE A 25 -8.89 -24.44 -6.18
C ILE A 25 -7.92 -25.41 -6.85
N THR A 26 -8.00 -25.52 -8.17
CA THR A 26 -7.05 -26.28 -8.99
C THR A 26 -6.27 -25.32 -9.88
N VAL A 27 -4.97 -25.24 -9.67
CA VAL A 27 -4.05 -24.41 -10.46
C VAL A 27 -3.41 -25.28 -11.54
N ASN A 28 -3.56 -24.91 -12.79
CA ASN A 28 -3.02 -25.62 -13.95
C ASN A 28 -1.85 -24.84 -14.55
N PHE A 29 -0.67 -25.43 -14.56
CA PHE A 29 0.55 -24.84 -15.13
C PHE A 29 0.77 -25.36 -16.55
N PRO A 30 1.32 -24.55 -17.48
CA PRO A 30 1.55 -24.94 -18.86
C PRO A 30 2.58 -26.10 -18.96
N ASP A 31 3.54 -26.11 -18.04
CA ASP A 31 4.60 -27.10 -17.99
C ASP A 31 4.99 -27.44 -16.52
N ALA A 32 6.02 -28.24 -16.34
CA ALA A 32 6.48 -28.70 -15.04
C ALA A 32 7.57 -27.79 -14.40
N SER A 33 7.84 -26.62 -14.94
CA SER A 33 8.90 -25.71 -14.45
C SER A 33 8.67 -25.21 -13.01
N GLN A 34 7.42 -25.25 -12.55
CA GLN A 34 7.04 -24.90 -11.20
C GLN A 34 6.97 -26.11 -10.25
N ALA A 35 7.22 -27.35 -10.74
CA ALA A 35 7.15 -28.55 -9.93
C ALA A 35 8.08 -28.49 -8.72
N GLY A 36 7.60 -28.96 -7.57
CA GLY A 36 8.31 -28.90 -6.29
C GLY A 36 8.24 -27.55 -5.56
N LYS A 37 7.84 -26.46 -6.22
CA LYS A 37 7.67 -25.18 -5.56
C LYS A 37 6.40 -25.15 -4.70
N LYS A 38 6.39 -24.29 -3.67
CA LYS A 38 5.19 -23.99 -2.89
C LYS A 38 4.37 -22.90 -3.55
N ALA A 39 3.08 -23.18 -3.70
CA ALA A 39 2.05 -22.19 -3.98
C ALA A 39 1.42 -21.72 -2.66
N TYR A 40 1.05 -20.45 -2.56
CA TYR A 40 0.45 -19.85 -1.36
C TYR A 40 -0.82 -19.09 -1.71
N LEU A 41 -1.83 -19.22 -0.85
CA LEU A 41 -2.97 -18.30 -0.80
C LEU A 41 -2.71 -17.26 0.29
N THR A 42 -2.78 -16.00 -0.06
CA THR A 42 -2.51 -14.87 0.86
C THR A 42 -3.72 -13.95 0.91
N SER A 43 -4.19 -13.62 2.11
CA SER A 43 -5.30 -12.69 2.32
C SER A 43 -4.95 -11.30 1.82
N PHE A 44 -5.85 -10.70 1.05
CA PHE A 44 -5.75 -9.31 0.65
C PHE A 44 -5.81 -8.35 1.84
N ASP A 45 -6.67 -8.62 2.82
CA ASP A 45 -6.83 -7.76 3.98
C ASP A 45 -5.62 -7.76 4.90
N THR A 46 -5.17 -8.94 5.31
CA THR A 46 -4.14 -9.06 6.37
C THR A 46 -2.73 -9.26 5.84
N GLY A 47 -2.58 -9.63 4.56
CA GLY A 47 -1.30 -10.09 4.01
C GLY A 47 -0.83 -11.44 4.57
N SER A 48 -1.61 -12.09 5.43
CA SER A 48 -1.26 -13.38 6.02
C SER A 48 -1.49 -14.53 5.04
N ARG A 49 -0.67 -15.56 5.15
CA ARG A 49 -0.88 -16.82 4.41
C ARG A 49 -2.08 -17.56 4.99
N LEU A 50 -3.04 -17.90 4.13
CA LEU A 50 -4.24 -18.66 4.47
C LEU A 50 -4.01 -20.15 4.27
N ASP A 51 -3.32 -20.53 3.17
CA ASP A 51 -3.07 -21.93 2.82
C ASP A 51 -1.82 -22.05 1.95
N SER A 52 -1.30 -23.28 1.79
CA SER A 52 -0.19 -23.59 0.89
C SER A 52 -0.30 -24.98 0.31
N ALA A 53 0.16 -25.14 -0.95
CA ALA A 53 0.22 -26.42 -1.64
C ALA A 53 1.56 -26.60 -2.37
N ILE A 54 2.00 -27.85 -2.53
CA ILE A 54 3.16 -28.15 -3.38
C ILE A 54 2.68 -28.38 -4.81
N VAL A 55 3.36 -27.77 -5.77
CA VAL A 55 3.12 -28.00 -7.20
C VAL A 55 3.61 -29.42 -7.54
N LYS A 56 2.69 -30.30 -7.95
CA LYS A 56 2.98 -31.66 -8.38
C LYS A 56 2.84 -31.77 -9.90
N GLY A 57 3.95 -31.97 -10.60
CA GLY A 57 3.97 -31.92 -12.05
C GLY A 57 3.50 -30.55 -12.56
N LYS A 58 2.33 -30.52 -13.22
CA LYS A 58 1.71 -29.34 -13.78
C LYS A 58 0.52 -28.80 -12.96
N ARG A 59 0.37 -29.20 -11.68
CA ARG A 59 -0.83 -28.88 -10.90
C ARG A 59 -0.53 -28.58 -9.43
N ALA A 60 -1.27 -27.64 -8.87
CA ALA A 60 -1.40 -27.47 -7.42
C ALA A 60 -2.89 -27.48 -7.06
N THR A 61 -3.25 -27.99 -5.88
CA THR A 61 -4.65 -28.05 -5.42
C THR A 61 -4.73 -27.57 -3.98
N PHE A 62 -5.69 -26.70 -3.71
CA PHE A 62 -6.07 -26.26 -2.38
C PHE A 62 -7.52 -26.67 -2.14
N GLN A 63 -7.87 -26.97 -0.89
CA GLN A 63 -9.24 -27.26 -0.49
C GLN A 63 -9.45 -26.94 0.98
N GLY A 64 -10.63 -26.45 1.32
CA GLY A 64 -10.95 -26.07 2.69
C GLY A 64 -12.32 -25.43 2.78
N THR A 65 -12.52 -24.67 3.85
CA THR A 65 -13.75 -23.93 4.10
C THR A 65 -13.50 -22.43 4.05
N VAL A 66 -14.49 -21.67 3.60
CA VAL A 66 -14.48 -20.21 3.59
C VAL A 66 -15.82 -19.69 4.11
N GLU A 67 -15.81 -18.69 4.96
CA GLU A 67 -17.00 -17.96 5.38
C GLU A 67 -17.24 -16.79 4.42
N GLY A 68 -18.33 -16.86 3.64
CA GLY A 68 -18.63 -15.87 2.61
C GLY A 68 -17.59 -15.88 1.47
N SER A 69 -16.87 -14.79 1.30
CA SER A 69 -15.82 -14.66 0.27
C SER A 69 -14.62 -13.83 0.77
N CYS A 70 -13.43 -14.12 0.25
CA CYS A 70 -12.20 -13.40 0.58
C CYS A 70 -11.41 -13.09 -0.69
N PHE A 71 -11.02 -11.82 -0.89
CA PHE A 71 -10.10 -11.48 -1.97
C PHE A 71 -8.69 -11.92 -1.57
N ILE A 72 -8.03 -12.66 -2.44
CA ILE A 72 -6.73 -13.28 -2.18
C ILE A 72 -5.74 -13.08 -3.31
N THR A 73 -4.47 -13.30 -3.00
CA THR A 73 -3.41 -13.47 -3.98
C THR A 73 -2.91 -14.91 -3.91
N LEU A 74 -3.00 -15.63 -5.03
CA LEU A 74 -2.30 -16.88 -5.26
C LEU A 74 -0.91 -16.59 -5.79
N SER A 75 0.12 -17.18 -5.20
CA SER A 75 1.51 -16.93 -5.60
C SER A 75 2.34 -18.21 -5.71
N VAL A 76 3.25 -18.24 -6.72
CA VAL A 76 4.28 -19.27 -6.88
C VAL A 76 5.59 -18.58 -7.29
N GLY A 77 6.60 -18.65 -6.44
CA GLY A 77 7.83 -17.86 -6.66
C GLY A 77 7.54 -16.36 -6.66
N ALA A 78 7.89 -15.66 -7.74
CA ALA A 78 7.64 -14.23 -7.93
C ALA A 78 6.27 -13.92 -8.54
N ASP A 79 5.64 -14.90 -9.21
CA ASP A 79 4.40 -14.68 -9.95
C ASP A 79 3.18 -14.63 -9.03
N ARG A 80 2.18 -13.82 -9.42
CA ARG A 80 0.99 -13.51 -8.62
C ARG A 80 -0.26 -13.54 -9.48
N CYS A 81 -1.31 -14.19 -8.99
CA CYS A 81 -2.66 -14.16 -9.55
C CYS A 81 -3.61 -13.64 -8.47
N SER A 82 -4.35 -12.58 -8.78
CA SER A 82 -5.40 -12.05 -7.90
C SER A 82 -6.72 -12.77 -8.19
N MET A 83 -7.41 -13.23 -7.14
CA MET A 83 -8.64 -13.99 -7.30
C MET A 83 -9.51 -13.90 -6.04
N VAL A 84 -10.70 -14.47 -6.11
CA VAL A 84 -11.59 -14.60 -4.95
C VAL A 84 -11.57 -16.05 -4.44
N LEU A 85 -11.35 -16.20 -3.14
CA LEU A 85 -11.64 -17.43 -2.42
C LEU A 85 -13.13 -17.41 -2.06
N GLU A 86 -13.90 -18.29 -2.68
CA GLU A 86 -15.35 -18.43 -2.54
C GLU A 86 -15.76 -19.89 -2.53
N ASP A 87 -17.00 -20.19 -2.16
CA ASP A 87 -17.55 -21.55 -2.23
C ASP A 87 -17.53 -22.08 -3.66
N GLY A 88 -17.22 -23.37 -3.82
CA GLY A 88 -17.23 -24.07 -5.10
C GLY A 88 -15.86 -24.47 -5.65
N ASN A 89 -15.84 -24.77 -6.95
CA ASN A 89 -14.66 -25.28 -7.64
C ASN A 89 -14.08 -24.22 -8.56
N VAL A 90 -12.90 -23.70 -8.23
CA VAL A 90 -12.18 -22.69 -9.01
C VAL A 90 -11.05 -23.38 -9.80
N GLN A 91 -10.97 -23.08 -11.08
CA GLN A 91 -9.85 -23.45 -11.96
C GLN A 91 -8.99 -22.20 -12.21
N VAL A 92 -7.70 -22.31 -12.00
CA VAL A 92 -6.75 -21.25 -12.34
C VAL A 92 -5.88 -21.72 -13.49
N ASP A 93 -5.93 -20.99 -14.59
CA ASP A 93 -4.95 -21.11 -15.68
C ASP A 93 -3.78 -20.18 -15.37
N TRP A 94 -2.63 -20.78 -15.08
CA TRP A 94 -1.42 -20.02 -14.73
C TRP A 94 -0.83 -19.23 -15.88
N SER A 95 -1.13 -19.62 -17.13
CA SER A 95 -0.62 -18.92 -18.32
C SER A 95 -1.32 -17.57 -18.54
N SER A 96 -2.63 -17.55 -18.33
CA SER A 96 -3.45 -16.34 -18.46
C SER A 96 -3.61 -15.58 -17.13
N MET A 97 -3.22 -16.20 -16.00
CA MET A 97 -3.46 -15.70 -14.64
C MET A 97 -4.96 -15.47 -14.34
N MET A 98 -5.83 -16.30 -14.95
CA MET A 98 -7.29 -16.20 -14.79
C MET A 98 -7.82 -17.33 -13.91
N ALA A 99 -8.73 -16.98 -13.01
CA ALA A 99 -9.50 -17.91 -12.18
C ALA A 99 -10.95 -17.98 -12.71
N THR A 100 -11.45 -19.20 -12.92
CA THR A 100 -12.79 -19.46 -13.50
C THR A 100 -13.53 -20.52 -12.70
N GLY A 101 -14.81 -20.74 -13.01
CA GLY A 101 -15.64 -21.82 -12.44
C GLY A 101 -16.35 -21.46 -11.14
N ALA A 102 -16.30 -20.20 -10.72
CA ALA A 102 -17.07 -19.70 -9.59
C ALA A 102 -17.49 -18.22 -9.85
N PRO A 103 -18.69 -17.80 -9.37
CA PRO A 103 -19.34 -16.58 -9.82
C PRO A 103 -18.53 -15.27 -9.60
N LEU A 104 -17.88 -15.13 -8.44
CA LEU A 104 -17.13 -13.91 -8.15
C LEU A 104 -15.82 -13.84 -8.96
N ASN A 105 -15.20 -14.97 -9.25
CA ASN A 105 -14.04 -15.01 -10.14
C ASN A 105 -14.38 -14.67 -11.59
N GLU A 106 -15.54 -15.15 -12.10
CA GLU A 106 -16.04 -14.77 -13.43
C GLU A 106 -16.35 -13.25 -13.49
N ALA A 107 -16.98 -12.72 -12.44
CA ALA A 107 -17.23 -11.27 -12.34
C ALA A 107 -15.93 -10.45 -12.28
N LEU A 108 -14.90 -10.94 -11.58
CA LEU A 108 -13.58 -10.31 -11.51
C LEU A 108 -12.89 -10.26 -12.88
N ASN A 109 -12.94 -11.35 -13.63
CA ASN A 109 -12.37 -11.42 -14.98
C ASN A 109 -13.04 -10.42 -15.93
N LYS A 110 -14.38 -10.40 -15.95
CA LYS A 110 -15.14 -9.42 -16.73
C LYS A 110 -14.79 -7.98 -16.35
N PHE A 111 -14.70 -7.71 -15.06
CA PHE A 111 -14.30 -6.39 -14.58
C PHE A 111 -12.87 -6.02 -15.01
N GLY A 112 -11.93 -6.98 -14.98
CA GLY A 112 -10.58 -6.80 -15.49
C GLY A 112 -10.55 -6.35 -16.96
N ASP A 113 -11.39 -6.97 -17.81
CA ASP A 113 -11.53 -6.59 -19.22
C ASP A 113 -12.11 -5.18 -19.39
N GLU A 114 -13.07 -4.79 -18.55
CA GLU A 114 -13.64 -3.43 -18.55
C GLU A 114 -12.59 -2.39 -18.12
N MET A 115 -11.82 -2.68 -17.08
CA MET A 115 -10.76 -1.80 -16.59
C MET A 115 -9.66 -1.53 -17.62
N GLN A 116 -9.31 -2.53 -18.44
CA GLN A 116 -8.31 -2.36 -19.52
C GLN A 116 -8.78 -1.39 -20.62
N ARG A 117 -10.07 -1.12 -20.73
CA ARG A 117 -10.65 -0.20 -21.72
C ARG A 117 -10.71 1.24 -21.24
N ALA A 118 -10.52 1.49 -19.94
CA ALA A 118 -10.49 2.84 -19.38
C ALA A 118 -9.31 3.62 -19.96
N LYS A 119 -9.58 4.83 -20.48
CA LYS A 119 -8.58 5.68 -21.13
C LYS A 119 -8.11 6.81 -20.22
N THR A 120 -8.88 7.15 -19.21
CA THR A 120 -8.57 8.21 -18.25
C THR A 120 -8.66 7.70 -16.82
N SER A 121 -8.04 8.42 -15.90
CA SER A 121 -8.15 8.12 -14.46
C SER A 121 -9.58 8.26 -13.95
N GLU A 122 -10.35 9.21 -14.49
CA GLU A 122 -11.75 9.41 -14.13
C GLU A 122 -12.60 8.21 -14.52
N GLU A 123 -12.42 7.69 -15.75
CA GLU A 123 -13.10 6.46 -16.20
C GLU A 123 -12.74 5.26 -15.34
N TYR A 124 -11.44 5.12 -15.01
CA TYR A 124 -10.94 4.06 -14.15
C TYR A 124 -11.60 4.09 -12.75
N PHE A 125 -11.63 5.26 -12.11
CA PHE A 125 -12.24 5.39 -10.77
C PHE A 125 -13.76 5.28 -10.80
N ALA A 126 -14.42 5.72 -11.88
CA ALA A 126 -15.85 5.52 -12.05
C ALA A 126 -16.22 4.03 -12.15
N LEU A 127 -15.45 3.23 -12.92
CA LEU A 127 -15.62 1.78 -13.00
C LEU A 127 -15.43 1.10 -11.64
N LEU A 128 -14.40 1.47 -10.88
CA LEU A 128 -14.18 0.93 -9.53
C LEU A 128 -15.37 1.21 -8.60
N LEU A 129 -15.89 2.44 -8.63
CA LEU A 129 -17.00 2.83 -7.77
C LEU A 129 -18.31 2.13 -8.17
N GLU A 130 -18.57 1.96 -9.47
CA GLU A 130 -19.74 1.23 -9.95
C GLU A 130 -19.65 -0.27 -9.60
N PHE A 131 -18.49 -0.88 -9.80
CA PHE A 131 -18.25 -2.28 -9.43
C PHE A 131 -18.39 -2.50 -7.91
N TYR A 132 -17.90 -1.54 -7.10
CA TYR A 132 -18.13 -1.53 -5.65
C TYR A 132 -19.64 -1.53 -5.30
N LYS A 133 -20.44 -0.65 -5.93
CA LYS A 133 -21.89 -0.55 -5.64
C LYS A 133 -22.61 -1.87 -5.90
N GLN A 134 -22.23 -2.59 -6.95
CA GLN A 134 -22.80 -3.88 -7.32
C GLN A 134 -22.36 -5.02 -6.40
N ASN A 135 -21.24 -4.86 -5.69
CA ASN A 135 -20.56 -5.92 -4.94
C ASN A 135 -20.33 -5.58 -3.45
N ARG A 136 -21.08 -4.65 -2.87
CA ARG A 136 -20.82 -4.07 -1.54
C ARG A 136 -20.62 -5.10 -0.42
N GLU A 137 -21.29 -6.25 -0.48
CA GLU A 137 -21.35 -7.24 0.60
C GLU A 137 -20.42 -8.45 0.36
N ASN A 138 -19.55 -8.41 -0.65
CA ASN A 138 -18.63 -9.50 -0.97
C ASN A 138 -17.19 -9.01 -1.17
N ALA A 139 -16.25 -9.94 -1.38
CA ALA A 139 -14.83 -9.66 -1.53
C ALA A 139 -14.46 -8.71 -2.68
N LEU A 140 -15.24 -8.70 -3.76
CA LEU A 140 -15.03 -7.81 -4.90
C LEU A 140 -15.30 -6.34 -4.54
N GLY A 141 -16.34 -6.10 -3.74
CA GLY A 141 -16.63 -4.76 -3.23
C GLY A 141 -15.54 -4.25 -2.30
N VAL A 142 -15.00 -5.10 -1.43
CA VAL A 142 -13.84 -4.76 -0.58
C VAL A 142 -12.65 -4.33 -1.44
N TYR A 143 -12.30 -5.13 -2.44
CA TYR A 143 -11.20 -4.84 -3.37
C TYR A 143 -11.40 -3.53 -4.14
N ALA A 144 -12.58 -3.38 -4.75
CA ALA A 144 -12.89 -2.22 -5.59
C ALA A 144 -12.91 -0.93 -4.76
N TYR A 145 -13.54 -0.96 -3.58
CA TYR A 145 -13.63 0.23 -2.73
C TYR A 145 -12.28 0.63 -2.14
N TYR A 146 -11.49 -0.34 -1.70
CA TYR A 146 -10.12 -0.08 -1.27
C TYR A 146 -9.30 0.56 -2.40
N SER A 147 -9.36 0.00 -3.61
CA SER A 147 -8.64 0.50 -4.78
C SER A 147 -9.11 1.91 -5.17
N TYR A 148 -10.42 2.16 -5.11
CA TYR A 148 -10.99 3.49 -5.34
C TYR A 148 -10.45 4.51 -4.32
N LEU A 149 -10.56 4.22 -3.02
CA LEU A 149 -10.11 5.13 -1.96
C LEU A 149 -8.60 5.39 -2.01
N MET A 150 -7.79 4.38 -2.37
CA MET A 150 -6.32 4.55 -2.53
C MET A 150 -5.94 5.51 -3.64
N GLY A 151 -6.79 5.67 -4.66
CA GLY A 151 -6.58 6.62 -5.74
C GLY A 151 -7.08 8.05 -5.45
N GLN A 152 -7.70 8.27 -4.29
CA GLN A 152 -8.19 9.58 -3.87
C GLN A 152 -7.21 10.23 -2.89
N ASP A 153 -7.00 11.53 -3.03
CA ASP A 153 -6.24 12.31 -2.05
C ASP A 153 -7.16 12.81 -0.93
N TYR A 154 -7.75 11.87 -0.21
CA TYR A 154 -8.68 12.17 0.88
C TYR A 154 -7.95 12.62 2.14
N SER A 155 -8.45 13.72 2.75
CA SER A 155 -8.18 14.06 4.14
C SER A 155 -8.73 12.97 5.08
N LEU A 156 -8.29 12.96 6.33
CA LEU A 156 -8.82 12.03 7.33
C LEU A 156 -10.35 12.15 7.47
N ALA A 157 -10.89 13.37 7.51
CA ALA A 157 -12.33 13.61 7.63
C ALA A 157 -13.12 13.06 6.42
N GLN A 158 -12.61 13.25 5.20
CA GLN A 158 -13.22 12.71 3.98
C GLN A 158 -13.17 11.18 3.96
N LEU A 159 -12.03 10.59 4.34
CA LEU A 159 -11.87 9.14 4.44
C LEU A 159 -12.82 8.54 5.48
N ASP A 160 -12.93 9.19 6.65
CA ASP A 160 -13.84 8.76 7.72
C ASP A 160 -15.30 8.81 7.26
N SER A 161 -15.70 9.87 6.56
CA SER A 161 -17.02 10.00 5.93
C SER A 161 -17.28 8.89 4.91
N ALA A 162 -16.33 8.63 4.02
CA ALA A 162 -16.42 7.57 3.01
C ALA A 162 -16.59 6.19 3.65
N LEU A 163 -15.79 5.87 4.67
CA LEU A 163 -15.88 4.60 5.38
C LEU A 163 -17.14 4.48 6.24
N SER A 164 -17.76 5.60 6.66
CA SER A 164 -19.05 5.59 7.35
C SER A 164 -20.20 5.21 6.43
N ALA A 165 -20.08 5.51 5.14
CA ALA A 165 -21.07 5.16 4.11
C ALA A 165 -20.89 3.72 3.58
N ALA A 166 -19.80 3.05 3.91
CA ALA A 166 -19.51 1.66 3.53
C ALA A 166 -20.09 0.66 4.55
N PRO A 167 -20.14 -0.65 4.23
CA PRO A 167 -20.47 -1.69 5.21
C PRO A 167 -19.59 -1.60 6.46
N ALA A 168 -20.20 -1.78 7.65
CA ALA A 168 -19.49 -1.64 8.93
C ALA A 168 -18.28 -2.59 9.05
N SER A 169 -18.34 -3.76 8.40
CA SER A 169 -17.27 -4.74 8.34
C SER A 169 -15.97 -4.17 7.75
N TYR A 170 -16.05 -3.20 6.83
CA TYR A 170 -14.86 -2.61 6.19
C TYR A 170 -13.97 -1.89 7.20
N ARG A 171 -14.55 -1.17 8.17
CA ARG A 171 -13.79 -0.49 9.23
C ARG A 171 -12.99 -1.45 10.11
N ALA A 172 -13.42 -2.70 10.24
CA ALA A 172 -12.74 -3.74 11.00
C ALA A 172 -11.55 -4.35 10.23
N MET A 173 -11.51 -4.21 8.91
CA MET A 173 -10.45 -4.77 8.07
C MET A 173 -9.13 -4.02 8.23
N LYS A 174 -8.02 -4.76 8.34
CA LYS A 174 -6.68 -4.19 8.55
C LYS A 174 -6.25 -3.24 7.45
N ARG A 175 -6.65 -3.49 6.20
CA ARG A 175 -6.34 -2.58 5.09
C ARG A 175 -6.96 -1.21 5.26
N PHE A 176 -8.24 -1.14 5.63
CA PHE A 176 -8.90 0.15 5.85
C PHE A 176 -8.40 0.82 7.13
N GLN A 177 -8.10 0.05 8.18
CA GLN A 177 -7.44 0.57 9.38
C GLN A 177 -6.06 1.17 9.06
N GLY A 178 -5.27 0.49 8.23
CA GLY A 178 -4.00 1.01 7.75
C GLY A 178 -4.13 2.31 6.95
N MET A 179 -5.19 2.42 6.12
CA MET A 179 -5.48 3.63 5.37
C MET A 179 -5.83 4.80 6.29
N VAL A 180 -6.65 4.58 7.31
CA VAL A 180 -6.98 5.58 8.34
C VAL A 180 -5.73 5.98 9.13
N ALA A 181 -4.91 5.01 9.56
CA ALA A 181 -3.67 5.29 10.28
C ALA A 181 -2.69 6.12 9.43
N SER A 182 -2.60 5.83 8.13
CA SER A 182 -1.79 6.63 7.19
C SER A 182 -2.32 8.06 7.04
N ALA A 183 -3.65 8.25 6.93
CA ALA A 183 -4.25 9.59 6.87
C ALA A 183 -4.01 10.38 8.16
N GLN A 184 -4.14 9.75 9.33
CA GLN A 184 -3.79 10.35 10.63
C GLN A 184 -2.31 10.74 10.70
N ALA A 185 -1.42 9.89 10.19
CA ALA A 185 0.01 10.17 10.14
C ALA A 185 0.30 11.38 9.22
N ARG A 186 -0.37 11.48 8.06
CA ARG A 186 -0.27 12.66 7.17
C ARG A 186 -0.69 13.95 7.86
N GLU A 187 -1.78 13.95 8.63
CA GLU A 187 -2.21 15.14 9.38
C GLU A 187 -1.21 15.55 10.45
N ARG A 188 -0.68 14.59 11.22
CA ARG A 188 0.34 14.87 12.24
C ARG A 188 1.64 15.39 11.65
N THR A 189 1.93 15.08 10.39
CA THR A 189 3.14 15.48 9.68
C THR A 189 2.83 16.38 8.47
N ALA A 190 1.75 17.17 8.55
CA ALA A 190 1.39 18.14 7.53
C ALA A 190 2.37 19.33 7.52
N VAL A 191 2.35 20.10 6.43
CA VAL A 191 3.08 21.39 6.37
C VAL A 191 2.69 22.26 7.56
N GLY A 192 3.68 22.85 8.22
CA GLY A 192 3.54 23.62 9.45
C GLY A 192 3.72 22.83 10.75
N GLN A 193 3.67 21.49 10.72
CA GLN A 193 3.93 20.65 11.89
C GLN A 193 5.44 20.48 12.13
N MET A 194 5.81 20.22 13.39
CA MET A 194 7.18 19.81 13.70
C MET A 194 7.44 18.40 13.23
N MET A 195 8.69 18.10 12.91
CA MET A 195 9.09 16.72 12.58
C MET A 195 8.66 15.75 13.67
N THR A 196 8.27 14.55 13.25
CA THR A 196 8.14 13.38 14.15
C THR A 196 9.38 12.52 13.94
N ASP A 197 10.15 12.30 14.99
CA ASP A 197 11.40 11.56 14.91
C ASP A 197 11.15 10.06 14.64
N PHE A 198 12.10 9.42 14.00
CA PHE A 198 12.16 7.97 13.85
C PHE A 198 13.59 7.49 14.07
N THR A 199 13.73 6.22 14.45
CA THR A 199 15.02 5.57 14.60
C THR A 199 15.08 4.36 13.69
N VAL A 200 16.16 4.25 12.91
CA VAL A 200 16.44 3.13 12.01
C VAL A 200 17.76 2.49 12.45
N LYS A 201 17.71 1.19 12.72
CA LYS A 201 18.93 0.41 12.88
C LYS A 201 19.55 0.17 11.50
N GLY A 202 20.74 0.71 11.30
CA GLY A 202 21.49 0.59 10.05
C GLY A 202 22.12 -0.79 9.84
N ASP A 203 22.41 -1.08 8.58
CA ASP A 203 23.14 -2.31 8.18
C ASP A 203 24.61 -2.32 8.61
N ASP A 204 25.13 -1.18 9.05
CA ASP A 204 26.42 -1.00 9.69
C ASP A 204 26.41 -1.13 11.22
N GLY A 205 25.24 -1.39 11.80
CA GLY A 205 25.02 -1.55 13.22
C GLY A 205 24.76 -0.27 14.02
N HIS A 206 24.82 0.91 13.37
CA HIS A 206 24.48 2.18 14.02
C HIS A 206 22.96 2.42 14.04
N GLU A 207 22.50 3.19 15.02
CA GLU A 207 21.15 3.74 15.03
C GLU A 207 21.16 5.14 14.45
N TYR A 208 20.36 5.34 13.41
CA TYR A 208 20.17 6.62 12.74
C TYR A 208 18.82 7.20 13.13
N LYS A 209 18.80 8.46 13.54
CA LYS A 209 17.57 9.22 13.85
C LYS A 209 17.37 10.33 12.84
N LEU A 210 16.13 10.65 12.52
CA LEU A 210 15.85 11.82 11.68
C LEU A 210 16.38 13.09 12.34
N SER A 211 16.26 13.19 13.67
CA SER A 211 16.78 14.30 14.47
C SER A 211 18.30 14.47 14.42
N ASP A 212 19.06 13.50 13.92
CA ASP A 212 20.51 13.67 13.70
C ASP A 212 20.80 14.64 12.54
N TYR A 213 19.85 14.80 11.61
CA TYR A 213 20.00 15.58 10.37
C TYR A 213 19.11 16.80 10.32
N VAL A 214 17.89 16.74 10.85
CA VAL A 214 16.86 17.76 10.77
C VAL A 214 16.88 18.65 12.02
N GLY A 215 16.58 19.97 11.84
CA GLY A 215 16.56 20.92 12.95
C GLY A 215 17.95 21.37 13.41
N LYS A 216 18.95 21.33 12.52
CA LYS A 216 20.36 21.67 12.82
C LYS A 216 20.77 23.05 12.30
N GLY A 217 19.83 23.98 12.12
CA GLY A 217 20.12 25.34 11.72
C GLY A 217 20.14 25.57 10.21
N ALA A 218 19.88 24.55 9.40
CA ALA A 218 19.71 24.64 7.95
C ALA A 218 18.38 24.01 7.53
N TYR A 219 17.86 24.36 6.33
CA TYR A 219 16.82 23.59 5.68
C TYR A 219 17.34 22.19 5.39
N THR A 220 16.50 21.16 5.53
CA THR A 220 16.87 19.78 5.20
C THR A 220 15.89 19.19 4.21
N LEU A 221 16.37 18.83 3.02
CA LEU A 221 15.61 18.05 2.04
C LEU A 221 15.79 16.58 2.36
N VAL A 222 14.69 15.87 2.65
CA VAL A 222 14.67 14.44 2.92
C VAL A 222 13.94 13.72 1.78
N ASP A 223 14.66 12.88 1.03
CA ASP A 223 14.14 12.06 -0.08
C ASP A 223 13.88 10.63 0.38
N PHE A 224 12.63 10.21 0.38
CA PHE A 224 12.22 8.83 0.62
C PHE A 224 12.19 8.08 -0.72
N TRP A 225 13.05 7.09 -0.86
CA TRP A 225 13.31 6.43 -2.14
C TRP A 225 13.61 4.93 -2.01
N ALA A 226 13.73 4.23 -3.15
CA ALA A 226 14.19 2.84 -3.23
C ALA A 226 14.97 2.59 -4.53
N SER A 227 15.86 1.60 -4.54
CA SER A 227 16.68 1.24 -5.69
C SER A 227 15.85 0.78 -6.90
N TRP A 228 14.75 0.11 -6.66
CA TRP A 228 13.79 -0.38 -7.68
C TRP A 228 12.82 0.68 -8.18
N CYS A 229 12.73 1.84 -7.52
CA CYS A 229 11.81 2.92 -7.85
C CYS A 229 12.28 3.72 -9.08
N GLY A 230 11.71 3.44 -10.24
CA GLY A 230 12.05 4.14 -11.49
C GLY A 230 11.84 5.65 -11.43
N PRO A 231 10.68 6.17 -10.96
CA PRO A 231 10.46 7.60 -10.78
C PRO A 231 11.48 8.26 -9.84
N CYS A 232 11.82 7.61 -8.70
CA CYS A 232 12.85 8.13 -7.78
C CYS A 232 14.19 8.33 -8.50
N ARG A 233 14.60 7.33 -9.28
CA ARG A 233 15.85 7.40 -10.05
C ARG A 233 15.86 8.51 -11.11
N ARG A 234 14.69 8.94 -11.61
CA ARG A 234 14.58 10.09 -12.52
C ARG A 234 14.62 11.43 -11.78
N GLU A 235 14.22 11.47 -10.51
CA GLU A 235 14.27 12.68 -9.69
C GLU A 235 15.67 12.98 -9.11
N ILE A 236 16.44 11.94 -8.77
CA ILE A 236 17.79 12.05 -8.19
C ILE A 236 18.72 12.99 -8.98
N PRO A 237 18.82 12.97 -10.34
CA PRO A 237 19.65 13.92 -11.07
C PRO A 237 19.29 15.40 -10.87
N LYS A 238 17.99 15.70 -10.62
CA LYS A 238 17.52 17.05 -10.30
C LYS A 238 17.94 17.43 -8.88
N ILE A 239 17.74 16.52 -7.91
CA ILE A 239 18.17 16.75 -6.51
C ILE A 239 19.69 16.99 -6.45
N LYS A 240 20.50 16.31 -7.29
CA LYS A 240 21.95 16.57 -7.35
C LYS A 240 22.30 17.99 -7.75
N LYS A 241 21.56 18.61 -8.68
CA LYS A 241 21.77 20.00 -9.05
C LYS A 241 21.51 20.92 -7.85
N TYR A 242 20.45 20.69 -7.10
CA TYR A 242 20.17 21.46 -5.87
C TYR A 242 21.21 21.20 -4.79
N PHE A 243 21.72 19.98 -4.69
CA PHE A 243 22.84 19.66 -3.79
C PHE A 243 24.11 20.47 -4.15
N GLU A 244 24.51 20.49 -5.41
CA GLU A 244 25.66 21.25 -5.89
C GLU A 244 25.51 22.76 -5.65
N GLU A 245 24.31 23.28 -5.77
CA GLU A 245 23.99 24.69 -5.64
C GLU A 245 23.87 25.13 -4.19
N PHE A 246 23.16 24.40 -3.33
CA PHE A 246 22.73 24.86 -2.01
C PHE A 246 23.33 24.10 -0.82
N ASN A 247 24.01 22.97 -1.02
CA ASN A 247 24.57 22.19 0.09
C ASN A 247 25.65 23.01 0.83
N GLY A 248 25.46 23.13 2.16
CA GLY A 248 26.32 23.96 3.01
C GLY A 248 26.08 25.47 2.89
N LYS A 249 25.15 25.91 2.03
CA LYS A 249 24.78 27.33 1.87
C LYS A 249 23.38 27.61 2.44
N GLY A 250 22.96 26.88 3.47
CA GLY A 250 21.66 27.01 4.13
C GLY A 250 20.75 25.83 3.92
N MET A 251 21.13 24.85 3.07
CA MET A 251 20.38 23.60 2.88
C MET A 251 21.30 22.38 3.05
N THR A 252 20.73 21.29 3.56
CA THR A 252 21.34 19.95 3.65
C THR A 252 20.41 18.92 3.02
N PHE A 253 20.95 17.73 2.71
CA PHE A 253 20.24 16.69 2.00
C PHE A 253 20.41 15.36 2.69
N LEU A 254 19.32 14.57 2.75
CA LEU A 254 19.28 13.25 3.33
C LEU A 254 18.44 12.31 2.45
N GLY A 255 18.93 11.14 2.15
CA GLY A 255 18.13 10.04 1.61
C GLY A 255 17.65 9.11 2.71
N VAL A 256 16.44 8.59 2.60
CA VAL A 256 15.91 7.52 3.46
C VAL A 256 15.45 6.38 2.56
N ALA A 257 16.21 5.29 2.55
CA ALA A 257 15.85 4.12 1.75
C ALA A 257 14.74 3.33 2.44
N VAL A 258 13.59 3.21 1.77
CA VAL A 258 12.40 2.55 2.31
C VAL A 258 11.95 1.41 1.39
N TRP A 259 11.36 0.36 1.96
CA TRP A 259 10.81 -0.80 1.21
C TRP A 259 11.82 -1.52 0.32
N ASP A 260 13.11 -1.38 0.61
CA ASP A 260 14.20 -1.86 -0.21
C ASP A 260 15.12 -2.84 0.55
N ASN A 261 15.87 -3.66 -0.18
CA ASN A 261 16.91 -4.47 0.43
C ASN A 261 18.18 -3.62 0.62
N PRO A 262 18.87 -3.68 1.76
CA PRO A 262 20.08 -2.90 2.02
C PRO A 262 21.14 -3.05 0.92
N ALA A 263 21.41 -4.29 0.47
CA ALA A 263 22.39 -4.56 -0.56
C ALA A 263 22.06 -3.91 -1.91
N ASP A 264 20.78 -3.93 -2.33
CA ASP A 264 20.31 -3.31 -3.56
C ASP A 264 20.39 -1.79 -3.46
N THR A 265 19.99 -1.22 -2.30
CA THR A 265 20.16 0.21 -2.00
C THR A 265 21.63 0.64 -2.11
N ARG A 266 22.56 -0.06 -1.43
CA ARG A 266 24.01 0.26 -1.48
C ARG A 266 24.56 0.22 -2.90
N LYS A 267 24.17 -0.79 -3.69
CA LYS A 267 24.54 -0.90 -5.11
C LYS A 267 24.03 0.29 -5.92
N ALA A 268 22.78 0.69 -5.71
CA ALA A 268 22.17 1.82 -6.41
C ALA A 268 22.81 3.16 -6.01
N MET A 269 23.09 3.39 -4.71
CA MET A 269 23.80 4.57 -4.22
C MET A 269 25.16 4.73 -4.93
N LYS A 270 25.94 3.65 -5.01
CA LYS A 270 27.23 3.65 -5.70
C LYS A 270 27.09 3.92 -7.20
N ALA A 271 26.17 3.23 -7.87
CA ALA A 271 25.94 3.37 -9.31
C ALA A 271 25.47 4.79 -9.68
N MET A 272 24.67 5.42 -8.83
CA MET A 272 24.21 6.79 -9.03
C MET A 272 25.13 7.84 -8.41
N SER A 273 26.23 7.46 -7.71
CA SER A 273 27.16 8.36 -7.05
C SER A 273 26.45 9.41 -6.20
N LEU A 274 25.58 8.97 -5.24
CA LEU A 274 24.83 9.90 -4.40
C LEU A 274 25.76 10.70 -3.49
N PRO A 275 25.75 12.06 -3.52
CA PRO A 275 26.70 12.87 -2.78
C PRO A 275 26.27 13.17 -1.33
N TRP A 276 25.04 12.85 -0.95
CA TRP A 276 24.48 13.08 0.38
C TRP A 276 24.36 11.78 1.19
N PRO A 277 24.27 11.88 2.54
CA PRO A 277 24.07 10.72 3.41
C PRO A 277 22.72 10.04 3.12
N VAL A 278 22.71 8.72 3.26
CA VAL A 278 21.49 7.91 3.09
C VAL A 278 21.34 6.98 4.30
N ILE A 279 20.21 7.05 4.97
CA ILE A 279 19.81 6.07 6.00
C ILE A 279 19.42 4.78 5.27
N VAL A 280 20.17 3.71 5.54
CA VAL A 280 19.93 2.35 5.03
C VAL A 280 19.73 1.44 6.21
N GLY A 281 18.56 0.83 6.34
CA GLY A 281 18.26 -0.10 7.43
C GLY A 281 19.00 -1.43 7.31
N ASP A 282 19.09 -2.18 8.41
CA ASP A 282 19.60 -3.57 8.44
C ASP A 282 18.69 -4.57 7.69
N LYS A 283 17.50 -4.15 7.36
CA LYS A 283 16.46 -4.87 6.61
C LYS A 283 15.57 -3.87 5.86
N LYS A 284 14.57 -4.37 5.14
CA LYS A 284 13.52 -3.51 4.58
C LYS A 284 12.80 -2.75 5.70
N ILE A 285 12.92 -1.43 5.68
CA ILE A 285 12.26 -0.56 6.66
C ILE A 285 11.00 0.05 6.07
N LYS A 286 10.01 0.27 6.92
CA LYS A 286 8.76 0.96 6.60
C LYS A 286 8.36 1.97 7.68
N GLU A 287 8.96 1.88 8.85
CA GLU A 287 8.65 2.73 10.00
C GLU A 287 8.65 4.23 9.66
N PRO A 288 9.63 4.77 8.90
CA PRO A 288 9.61 6.17 8.49
C PRO A 288 8.39 6.52 7.63
N THR A 289 7.98 5.62 6.72
CA THR A 289 6.80 5.83 5.88
C THR A 289 5.50 5.72 6.65
N ASP A 290 5.41 4.81 7.62
CA ASP A 290 4.25 4.68 8.50
C ASP A 290 4.08 5.93 9.38
N ILE A 291 5.18 6.50 9.92
CA ILE A 291 5.18 7.72 10.76
C ILE A 291 4.74 8.94 9.97
N TYR A 292 5.19 9.07 8.72
CA TYR A 292 4.88 10.22 7.86
C TYR A 292 3.66 10.00 6.96
N GLY A 293 2.99 8.85 7.02
CA GLY A 293 1.84 8.52 6.21
C GLY A 293 2.16 8.49 4.71
N ILE A 294 3.36 8.04 4.35
CA ILE A 294 3.85 7.96 2.97
C ILE A 294 3.39 6.63 2.36
N ASN A 295 2.53 6.71 1.33
CA ASN A 295 1.97 5.55 0.64
C ASN A 295 2.63 5.27 -0.71
N GLY A 296 3.48 6.17 -1.20
CA GLY A 296 4.19 6.06 -2.49
C GLY A 296 5.50 6.82 -2.49
N ILE A 297 6.43 6.39 -3.33
CA ILE A 297 7.73 7.03 -3.56
C ILE A 297 7.92 7.32 -5.06
N PRO A 298 8.66 8.40 -5.44
CA PRO A 298 9.42 9.30 -4.57
C PRO A 298 8.50 10.15 -3.69
N HIS A 299 8.96 10.45 -2.46
CA HIS A 299 8.30 11.41 -1.60
C HIS A 299 9.35 12.28 -0.93
N ILE A 300 9.28 13.58 -1.16
CA ILE A 300 10.25 14.54 -0.64
C ILE A 300 9.59 15.40 0.43
N ILE A 301 10.29 15.58 1.55
CA ILE A 301 9.87 16.51 2.63
C ILE A 301 11.00 17.49 2.86
N ILE A 302 10.68 18.79 2.92
CA ILE A 302 11.64 19.83 3.32
C ILE A 302 11.28 20.31 4.72
N PHE A 303 12.28 20.35 5.58
CA PHE A 303 12.20 20.86 6.95
C PHE A 303 12.94 22.19 7.06
N ASP A 304 12.41 23.12 7.86
CA ASP A 304 13.08 24.36 8.17
C ASP A 304 14.26 24.15 9.14
N PRO A 305 15.07 25.20 9.42
CA PRO A 305 16.20 25.10 10.35
C PRO A 305 15.85 24.67 11.78
N LYS A 306 14.58 24.70 12.17
CA LYS A 306 14.08 24.26 13.49
C LYS A 306 13.42 22.90 13.46
N GLY A 307 13.31 22.27 12.28
CA GLY A 307 12.67 20.96 12.11
C GLY A 307 11.17 21.00 11.84
N ARG A 308 10.62 22.17 11.44
CA ARG A 308 9.22 22.28 10.99
C ARG A 308 9.12 21.89 9.52
N ILE A 309 8.10 21.14 9.16
CA ILE A 309 7.80 20.77 7.77
C ILE A 309 7.34 22.02 7.01
N VAL A 310 8.05 22.40 5.95
CA VAL A 310 7.72 23.54 5.10
C VAL A 310 7.25 23.14 3.71
N SER A 311 7.52 21.89 3.32
CA SER A 311 7.03 21.29 2.07
C SER A 311 6.99 19.78 2.19
N ARG A 312 6.04 19.14 1.49
CA ARG A 312 6.01 17.67 1.34
C ARG A 312 5.34 17.25 0.03
N GLY A 313 5.86 16.20 -0.58
CA GLY A 313 5.28 15.56 -1.76
C GLY A 313 5.52 16.29 -3.08
N LEU A 314 6.17 17.47 -3.08
CA LEU A 314 6.51 18.20 -4.31
C LEU A 314 7.63 17.48 -5.06
N LEU A 315 7.55 17.49 -6.39
CA LEU A 315 8.51 16.89 -7.33
C LEU A 315 8.73 17.81 -8.53
N GLY A 316 9.79 17.58 -9.28
CA GLY A 316 10.03 18.30 -10.53
C GLY A 316 10.08 19.82 -10.37
N ASP A 317 9.34 20.53 -11.21
CA ASP A 317 9.38 21.99 -11.26
C ASP A 317 8.75 22.65 -10.01
N GLU A 318 7.76 22.02 -9.38
CA GLU A 318 7.17 22.48 -8.13
C GLU A 318 8.18 22.40 -6.97
N LEU A 319 8.98 21.32 -6.92
CA LEU A 319 10.05 21.17 -5.96
C LEU A 319 11.14 22.24 -6.19
N ALA A 320 11.52 22.48 -7.47
CA ALA A 320 12.46 23.51 -7.84
C ALA A 320 12.02 24.90 -7.33
N ALA A 321 10.82 25.31 -7.70
CA ALA A 321 10.26 26.59 -7.29
C ALA A 321 10.25 26.76 -5.76
N LYS A 322 9.91 25.69 -5.03
CA LYS A 322 9.91 25.73 -3.57
C LYS A 322 11.31 25.84 -2.96
N ILE A 323 12.31 25.17 -3.54
CA ILE A 323 13.70 25.29 -3.07
C ILE A 323 14.21 26.72 -3.28
N HIS A 324 14.05 27.30 -4.49
CA HIS A 324 14.47 28.67 -4.76
C HIS A 324 13.76 29.69 -3.87
N GLU A 325 12.43 29.54 -3.65
CA GLU A 325 11.68 30.36 -2.69
C GLU A 325 12.32 30.35 -1.28
N LEU A 326 12.65 29.14 -0.78
CA LEU A 326 13.21 28.97 0.56
C LEU A 326 14.65 29.50 0.67
N MET A 327 15.39 29.53 -0.45
CA MET A 327 16.77 30.01 -0.50
C MET A 327 16.87 31.49 -0.84
N GLY A 328 15.74 32.14 -1.15
CA GLY A 328 15.66 33.60 -1.41
C GLY A 328 16.04 34.01 -2.83
N GLU A 329 15.85 33.12 -3.79
CA GLU A 329 16.14 33.32 -5.22
C GLU A 329 14.86 33.43 -6.07
#